data_016e7a1e63eab44852e887d5b512baed
#
_entry.id   016e7a1e63eab44852e887d5b512baed
#
_cell.length_a   1.000
_cell.length_b   1.000
_cell.length_c   1.000
_cell.angle_alpha   90.00
_cell.angle_beta   90.00
_cell.angle_gamma   90.00
#
_symmetry.space_group_name_H-M   'P 1'
#
loop_
_entity.id
_entity.type
_entity.pdbx_description
1 polymer ?
#
loop_
_entity_poly.entity_id
_entity_poly.type
_entity_poly.pdbx_seq_one_letter_code
_entity_poly.pdbx_strand_id
1 'polypeptide(L)'
;MTELETGILVGLLIGEGHFGGDGRQPQVTLRMHTDHQALFLWLMRTLPGGKLYGPYHHGGRHYFQWMARGAYLRDTLIPLLDQHLNPSLDAKSFLRYQEMKRRYGLS
;
A
#
# COMPACT_ATOMS: atom_id res chain seq x y z
N MET A 1 -2.80 -15.28 -3.83
CA MET A 1 -3.69 -14.85 -2.70
C MET A 1 -5.11 -15.32 -2.95
N THR A 2 -5.82 -15.63 -1.89
CA THR A 2 -7.25 -15.91 -1.97
C THR A 2 -8.03 -14.61 -2.23
N GLU A 3 -9.30 -14.75 -2.61
CA GLU A 3 -10.18 -13.58 -2.79
C GLU A 3 -10.32 -12.79 -1.48
N LEU A 4 -10.41 -13.49 -0.35
CA LEU A 4 -10.49 -12.84 0.96
C LEU A 4 -9.24 -12.04 1.27
N GLU A 5 -8.07 -12.63 1.04
CA GLU A 5 -6.79 -11.94 1.26
C GLU A 5 -6.64 -10.72 0.37
N THR A 6 -7.00 -10.84 -0.89
CA THR A 6 -6.98 -9.72 -1.84
C THR A 6 -7.93 -8.60 -1.37
N GLY A 7 -9.12 -8.96 -0.94
CA GLY A 7 -10.10 -7.99 -0.42
C GLY A 7 -9.60 -7.26 0.82
N ILE A 8 -8.94 -7.97 1.74
CA ILE A 8 -8.36 -7.36 2.93
C ILE A 8 -7.27 -6.35 2.53
N LEU A 9 -6.37 -6.74 1.63
CA LEU A 9 -5.31 -5.85 1.15
C LEU A 9 -5.87 -4.60 0.50
N VAL A 10 -6.80 -4.75 -0.45
CA VAL A 10 -7.41 -3.61 -1.15
C VAL A 10 -8.13 -2.70 -0.16
N GLY A 11 -8.89 -3.26 0.77
CA GLY A 11 -9.57 -2.49 1.81
C GLY A 11 -8.61 -1.72 2.71
N LEU A 12 -7.49 -2.35 3.10
CA LEU A 12 -6.44 -1.67 3.87
C LEU A 12 -5.87 -0.48 3.11
N LEU A 13 -5.57 -0.65 1.84
CA LEU A 13 -4.99 0.42 1.02
C LEU A 13 -6.00 1.56 0.79
N ILE A 14 -7.27 1.25 0.65
CA ILE A 14 -8.33 2.27 0.54
C ILE A 14 -8.41 3.08 1.84
N GLY A 15 -8.44 2.40 2.99
CA GLY A 15 -8.66 3.05 4.28
C GLY A 15 -7.44 3.74 4.86
N GLU A 16 -6.27 3.12 4.72
CA GLU A 16 -5.04 3.55 5.42
C GLU A 16 -3.86 3.75 4.47
N GLY A 17 -3.99 3.39 3.20
CA GLY A 17 -2.89 3.47 2.26
C GLY A 17 -2.63 4.87 1.76
N HIS A 18 -1.38 5.11 1.37
CA HIS A 18 -0.97 6.34 0.69
C HIS A 18 -0.32 5.99 -0.65
N PHE A 19 -0.84 6.57 -1.72
CA PHE A 19 -0.33 6.42 -3.07
C PHE A 19 0.47 7.69 -3.41
N GLY A 20 1.79 7.59 -3.49
CA GLY A 20 2.63 8.76 -3.70
C GLY A 20 4.00 8.40 -4.19
N GLY A 21 5.02 9.06 -3.67
CA GLY A 21 6.41 8.83 -4.04
C GLY A 21 7.34 9.83 -3.42
N ASP A 22 8.63 9.71 -3.73
CA ASP A 22 9.67 10.57 -3.19
C ASP A 22 10.14 11.64 -4.20
N GLY A 23 9.41 11.82 -5.30
CA GLY A 23 9.78 12.72 -6.39
C GLY A 23 10.59 12.06 -7.49
N ARG A 24 11.24 10.94 -7.21
CA ARG A 24 12.01 10.15 -8.19
C ARG A 24 11.31 8.85 -8.56
N GLN A 25 10.73 8.19 -7.57
CA GLN A 25 10.04 6.92 -7.79
C GLN A 25 8.76 6.86 -6.98
N PRO A 26 7.77 6.08 -7.47
CA PRO A 26 6.51 5.90 -6.77
C PRO A 26 6.69 5.02 -5.54
N GLN A 27 5.82 5.25 -4.55
CA GLN A 27 5.78 4.46 -3.32
C GLN A 27 4.33 4.30 -2.88
N VAL A 28 3.97 3.09 -2.46
CA VAL A 28 2.71 2.83 -1.77
C VAL A 28 3.05 2.47 -0.34
N THR A 29 2.46 3.18 0.62
CA THR A 29 2.76 3.01 2.03
C THR A 29 1.52 2.77 2.86
N LEU A 30 1.70 2.04 3.96
CA LEU A 30 0.71 1.86 5.02
C LEU A 30 1.36 2.21 6.35
N ARG A 31 0.71 3.11 7.11
CA ARG A 31 1.12 3.43 8.48
C ARG A 31 -0.02 3.10 9.41
N MET A 32 0.24 2.28 10.41
CA MET A 32 -0.75 1.98 11.45
C MET A 32 -0.06 1.82 12.78
N HIS A 33 -0.84 1.98 13.85
CA HIS A 33 -0.36 1.84 15.21
C HIS A 33 0.33 0.49 15.43
N THR A 34 1.31 0.44 16.34
CA THR A 34 2.04 -0.77 16.68
C THR A 34 1.16 -1.92 17.16
N ASP A 35 -0.05 -1.62 17.64
CA ASP A 35 -1.04 -2.64 18.00
C ASP A 35 -1.44 -3.51 16.80
N HIS A 36 -1.23 -3.03 15.58
CA HIS A 36 -1.54 -3.77 14.36
C HIS A 36 -0.36 -4.59 13.83
N GLN A 37 0.62 -4.90 14.66
CA GLN A 37 1.82 -5.64 14.24
C GLN A 37 1.46 -6.96 13.56
N ALA A 38 0.51 -7.71 14.10
CA ALA A 38 0.11 -8.99 13.54
C ALA A 38 -0.41 -8.84 12.10
N LEU A 39 -1.14 -7.76 11.83
CA LEU A 39 -1.65 -7.48 10.49
C LEU A 39 -0.52 -7.15 9.51
N PHE A 40 0.49 -6.38 9.93
CA PHE A 40 1.68 -6.14 9.12
C PHE A 40 2.44 -7.43 8.81
N LEU A 41 2.61 -8.30 9.80
CA LEU A 41 3.28 -9.59 9.59
C LEU A 41 2.49 -10.49 8.65
N TRP A 42 1.16 -10.48 8.75
CA TRP A 42 0.28 -11.15 7.81
C TRP A 42 0.51 -10.64 6.38
N LEU A 43 0.58 -9.31 6.21
CA LEU A 43 0.81 -8.68 4.90
C LEU A 43 2.16 -9.10 4.32
N MET A 44 3.22 -9.11 5.14
CA MET A 44 4.54 -9.52 4.71
C MET A 44 4.60 -10.97 4.25
N ARG A 45 3.80 -11.86 4.87
CA ARG A 45 3.71 -13.27 4.47
C ARG A 45 2.86 -13.47 3.24
N THR A 46 1.75 -12.74 3.16
CA THR A 46 0.72 -12.95 2.13
C THR A 46 1.12 -12.35 0.80
N LEU A 47 1.79 -11.21 0.81
CA LEU A 47 2.27 -10.51 -0.38
C LEU A 47 3.73 -10.11 -0.18
N PRO A 48 4.68 -11.08 -0.24
CA PRO A 48 6.10 -10.79 0.01
C PRO A 48 6.68 -9.83 -1.00
N GLY A 49 7.63 -9.00 -0.56
CA GLY A 49 8.36 -8.06 -1.42
C GLY A 49 8.35 -6.63 -0.93
N GLY A 50 7.37 -6.25 -0.12
CA GLY A 50 7.38 -4.98 0.58
C GLY A 50 8.36 -4.99 1.75
N LYS A 51 8.61 -3.81 2.31
CA LYS A 51 9.47 -3.68 3.49
C LYS A 51 8.69 -3.11 4.65
N LEU A 52 9.01 -3.57 5.85
CA LEU A 52 8.42 -3.08 7.09
C LEU A 52 9.46 -2.31 7.86
N TYR A 53 9.12 -1.07 8.22
CA TYR A 53 9.98 -0.16 8.98
C TYR A 53 9.37 0.16 10.33
N GLY A 54 10.23 0.43 11.28
CA GLY A 54 9.82 0.78 12.64
C GLY A 54 10.06 -0.35 13.62
N PRO A 55 9.47 -0.27 14.84
CA PRO A 55 8.48 0.75 15.23
C PRO A 55 9.07 2.15 15.39
N TYR A 56 8.27 3.15 15.01
CA TYR A 56 8.61 4.56 15.21
C TYR A 56 7.81 5.14 16.37
N HIS A 57 8.44 6.08 17.09
CA HIS A 57 7.84 6.73 18.25
C HIS A 57 8.06 8.24 18.11
N HIS A 58 7.03 8.99 17.71
CA HIS A 58 7.10 10.42 17.50
C HIS A 58 5.87 11.11 18.09
N GLY A 59 6.09 12.03 19.04
CA GLY A 59 5.04 12.86 19.59
C GLY A 59 3.88 12.08 20.19
N GLY A 60 4.17 10.97 20.88
CA GLY A 60 3.16 10.09 21.44
C GLY A 60 2.52 9.12 20.46
N ARG A 61 2.90 9.18 19.20
CA ARG A 61 2.45 8.22 18.19
C ARG A 61 3.44 7.07 18.08
N HIS A 62 2.90 5.85 17.96
CA HIS A 62 3.67 4.61 17.88
C HIS A 62 3.18 3.82 16.68
N TYR A 63 4.01 3.67 15.64
CA TYR A 63 3.54 3.07 14.39
C TYR A 63 4.62 2.28 13.66
N PHE A 64 4.16 1.35 12.81
CA PHE A 64 4.96 0.72 11.76
C PHE A 64 4.61 1.35 10.43
N GLN A 65 5.54 1.26 9.48
CA GLN A 65 5.30 1.63 8.09
C GLN A 65 5.69 0.49 7.17
N TRP A 66 4.74 0.03 6.38
CA TRP A 66 4.99 -0.88 5.26
C TRP A 66 5.13 -0.05 3.99
N MET A 67 6.06 -0.47 3.10
CA MET A 67 6.31 0.26 1.85
C MET A 67 6.49 -0.71 0.70
N ALA A 68 5.81 -0.43 -0.41
CA ALA A 68 6.03 -1.07 -1.71
C ALA A 68 6.64 -0.05 -2.65
N ARG A 69 7.73 -0.43 -3.32
CA ARG A 69 8.42 0.41 -4.31
C ARG A 69 9.18 -0.44 -5.31
N GLY A 70 9.74 0.19 -6.35
CA GLY A 70 10.60 -0.46 -7.32
C GLY A 70 9.90 -1.54 -8.12
N ALA A 71 10.64 -2.60 -8.45
CA ALA A 71 10.10 -3.71 -9.25
C ALA A 71 8.92 -4.40 -8.59
N TYR A 72 8.93 -4.56 -7.27
CA TYR A 72 7.81 -5.14 -6.53
C TYR A 72 6.52 -4.34 -6.74
N LEU A 73 6.61 -3.02 -6.66
CA LEU A 73 5.46 -2.14 -6.90
C LEU A 73 4.99 -2.29 -8.36
N ARG A 74 5.89 -2.15 -9.32
CA ARG A 74 5.54 -2.20 -10.75
C ARG A 74 5.01 -3.55 -11.21
N ASP A 75 5.65 -4.63 -10.75
CA ASP A 75 5.42 -5.96 -11.32
C ASP A 75 4.43 -6.80 -10.52
N THR A 76 4.20 -6.47 -9.26
CA THR A 76 3.32 -7.24 -8.37
C THR A 76 2.12 -6.43 -7.90
N LEU A 77 2.35 -5.28 -7.26
CA LEU A 77 1.25 -4.53 -6.63
C LEU A 77 0.40 -3.78 -7.66
N ILE A 78 1.01 -3.10 -8.63
CA ILE A 78 0.26 -2.34 -9.66
C ILE A 78 -0.69 -3.24 -10.46
N PRO A 79 -0.25 -4.40 -11.00
CA PRO A 79 -1.18 -5.28 -11.70
C PRO A 79 -2.36 -5.73 -10.83
N LEU A 80 -2.12 -6.00 -9.55
CA LEU A 80 -3.16 -6.39 -8.60
C LEU A 80 -4.16 -5.24 -8.38
N LEU A 81 -3.66 -4.02 -8.18
CA LEU A 81 -4.52 -2.85 -7.97
C LEU A 81 -5.27 -2.47 -9.23
N ASP A 82 -4.66 -2.58 -10.41
CA ASP A 82 -5.35 -2.34 -11.69
C ASP A 82 -6.55 -3.27 -11.87
N GLN A 83 -6.45 -4.48 -11.35
CA GLN A 83 -7.52 -5.47 -11.44
C GLN A 83 -8.66 -5.22 -10.44
N HIS A 84 -8.35 -4.70 -9.24
CA HIS A 84 -9.30 -4.67 -8.14
C HIS A 84 -9.71 -3.29 -7.66
N LEU A 85 -8.88 -2.27 -7.83
CA LEU A 85 -9.20 -0.92 -7.40
C LEU A 85 -9.91 -0.18 -8.54
N ASN A 86 -11.11 0.32 -8.26
CA ASN A 86 -11.91 1.00 -9.28
C ASN A 86 -12.71 2.16 -8.64
N PRO A 87 -13.17 3.14 -9.46
CA PRO A 87 -13.84 4.32 -8.93
C PRO A 87 -15.21 4.02 -8.31
N SER A 88 -15.84 2.91 -8.70
CA SER A 88 -17.12 2.53 -8.11
C SER A 88 -16.95 2.06 -6.67
N LEU A 89 -15.78 1.49 -6.34
CA LEU A 89 -15.49 1.04 -4.99
C LEU A 89 -15.12 2.21 -4.09
N ASP A 90 -14.17 3.06 -4.53
CA ASP A 90 -13.77 4.26 -3.79
C ASP A 90 -13.11 5.25 -4.75
N ALA A 91 -13.82 6.32 -5.09
CA ALA A 91 -13.35 7.30 -6.07
C ALA A 91 -12.09 8.02 -5.62
N LYS A 92 -11.99 8.37 -4.33
CA LYS A 92 -10.85 9.12 -3.79
C LYS A 92 -9.55 8.34 -3.89
N SER A 93 -9.55 7.09 -3.47
CA SER A 93 -8.36 6.23 -3.54
C SER A 93 -8.00 5.93 -4.99
N PHE A 94 -9.00 5.71 -5.84
CA PHE A 94 -8.77 5.47 -7.26
C PHE A 94 -8.08 6.65 -7.93
N LEU A 95 -8.54 7.90 -7.65
CA LEU A 95 -7.93 9.10 -8.22
C LEU A 95 -6.49 9.29 -7.76
N ARG A 96 -6.21 9.05 -6.48
CA ARG A 96 -4.86 9.11 -5.94
C ARG A 96 -3.93 8.08 -6.57
N TYR A 97 -4.45 6.87 -6.77
CA TYR A 97 -3.72 5.79 -7.43
C TYR A 97 -3.39 6.16 -8.87
N GLN A 98 -4.37 6.66 -9.63
CA GLN A 98 -4.17 7.08 -11.02
C GLN A 98 -3.18 8.25 -11.12
N GLU A 99 -3.25 9.21 -10.19
CA GLU A 99 -2.31 10.34 -10.15
C GLU A 99 -0.87 9.87 -9.89
N MET A 100 -0.68 8.91 -9.00
CA MET A 100 0.64 8.30 -8.77
C MET A 100 1.15 7.64 -10.04
N LYS A 101 0.31 6.85 -10.70
CA LYS A 101 0.69 6.18 -11.96
C LYS A 101 1.04 7.18 -13.05
N ARG A 102 0.24 8.22 -13.21
CA ARG A 102 0.48 9.26 -14.21
C ARG A 102 1.79 9.99 -13.93
N ARG A 103 2.01 10.40 -12.68
CA ARG A 103 3.19 11.17 -12.29
C ARG A 103 4.49 10.40 -12.52
N TYR A 104 4.47 9.09 -12.29
CA TYR A 104 5.69 8.26 -12.37
C TYR A 104 5.71 7.33 -13.60
N GLY A 105 4.79 7.51 -14.53
CA GLY A 105 4.80 6.76 -15.79
C GLY A 105 4.54 5.27 -15.64
N LEU A 106 3.62 4.90 -14.76
CA LEU A 106 3.31 3.50 -14.46
C LEU A 106 2.12 2.94 -15.24
N SER A 107 1.59 3.65 -16.16
CA SER A 107 0.39 3.22 -16.92
C SER A 107 0.62 1.99 -17.78
#